data_078e4da490ee7306b0a52fb6a60fe7e2
#
_entry.id   078e4da490ee7306b0a52fb6a60fe7e2
#
_cell.length_a   1.000
_cell.length_b   1.000
_cell.length_c   1.000
_cell.angle_alpha   90.00
_cell.angle_beta   90.00
_cell.angle_gamma   90.00
#
_symmetry.space_group_name_H-M   'P 1'
#
loop_
_entity.id
_entity.type
_entity.pdbx_description
1 polymer ?
#
loop_
_entity_poly.entity_id
_entity_poly.type
_entity_poly.pdbx_seq_one_letter_code
_entity_poly.pdbx_strand_id
1 'polypeptide(L)'
;IWTDVDGFMTADPRLIPNAYTIKSLSYVEASELCHFGAKVVYPPTIYPACAKNIPIRILNTFSPNNTGTIIQAKPEDSTRYVRGLSSIRDVALITVPGLSMVGVIGVNQRIFSALAEGGISVFLVSQTSSENSTTLGVQEKDCEKAVEILTREFEKEIKVGSMYPMLVQQGLAAVSIVGENMHNMPGIAGKLFGTLGRNGISVIAFAQGATET
;
A
#
# COMPACT_ATOMS: atom_id res chain seq x y z
N ILE A 1 3.97 16.37 -17.71
CA ILE A 1 2.58 16.39 -17.23
C ILE A 1 2.41 17.64 -16.38
N TRP A 2 1.41 18.45 -16.73
CA TRP A 2 0.99 19.62 -15.98
C TRP A 2 -0.20 19.25 -15.09
N THR A 3 -0.14 19.61 -13.81
CA THR A 3 -1.15 19.27 -12.79
C THR A 3 -1.33 20.47 -11.85
N ASP A 4 -2.10 20.31 -10.79
CA ASP A 4 -2.40 21.33 -9.76
C ASP A 4 -1.49 21.27 -8.53
N VAL A 5 -0.48 20.37 -8.55
CA VAL A 5 0.50 20.21 -7.47
C VAL A 5 1.92 20.41 -7.95
N ASP A 6 2.84 20.75 -7.03
CA ASP A 6 4.24 21.04 -7.32
C ASP A 6 5.09 19.80 -7.66
N GLY A 7 4.47 18.64 -7.76
CA GLY A 7 5.13 17.34 -7.96
C GLY A 7 4.86 16.37 -6.83
N PHE A 8 5.66 15.32 -6.78
CA PHE A 8 5.63 14.40 -5.64
C PHE A 8 6.25 15.04 -4.42
N MET A 9 5.61 14.90 -3.29
CA MET A 9 6.08 15.46 -2.02
C MET A 9 6.51 14.36 -1.05
N THR A 10 7.37 14.70 -0.11
CA THR A 10 7.86 13.75 0.91
C THR A 10 6.78 13.23 1.85
N ALA A 11 5.64 13.92 1.94
CA ALA A 11 4.41 13.52 2.62
C ALA A 11 3.26 14.37 2.08
N ASP A 12 2.02 14.06 2.48
CA ASP A 12 0.86 14.90 2.18
C ASP A 12 1.01 16.27 2.88
N PRO A 13 1.13 17.39 2.15
CA PRO A 13 1.35 18.71 2.75
C PRO A 13 0.15 19.20 3.58
N ARG A 14 -1.03 18.63 3.38
CA ARG A 14 -2.22 18.93 4.18
C ARG A 14 -2.12 18.34 5.60
N LEU A 15 -1.29 17.31 5.77
CA LEU A 15 -1.02 16.64 7.05
C LEU A 15 0.30 17.08 7.66
N ILE A 16 1.30 17.30 6.82
CA ILE A 16 2.68 17.60 7.21
C ILE A 16 3.08 18.93 6.51
N PRO A 17 2.89 20.08 7.19
CA PRO A 17 3.10 21.40 6.56
C PRO A 17 4.52 21.66 6.04
N ASN A 18 5.52 20.98 6.59
CA ASN A 18 6.92 21.08 6.15
C ASN A 18 7.33 19.98 5.16
N ALA A 19 6.37 19.29 4.55
CA ALA A 19 6.64 18.44 3.40
C ALA A 19 7.17 19.29 2.23
N TYR A 20 8.12 18.73 1.48
CA TYR A 20 8.73 19.40 0.34
C TYR A 20 8.73 18.51 -0.90
N THR A 21 8.86 19.14 -2.07
CA THR A 21 8.84 18.45 -3.36
C THR A 21 10.08 17.57 -3.54
N ILE A 22 9.88 16.34 -3.95
CA ILE A 22 10.94 15.40 -4.30
C ILE A 22 11.38 15.71 -5.73
N LYS A 23 12.64 16.06 -5.90
CA LYS A 23 13.16 16.49 -7.23
C LYS A 23 13.20 15.34 -8.23
N SER A 24 13.57 14.15 -7.80
CA SER A 24 13.74 13.00 -8.68
C SER A 24 13.27 11.71 -8.00
N LEU A 25 12.55 10.87 -8.74
CA LEU A 25 12.06 9.55 -8.32
C LEU A 25 12.35 8.52 -9.40
N SER A 26 12.50 7.25 -9.00
CA SER A 26 12.39 6.14 -9.94
C SER A 26 10.94 5.92 -10.37
N TYR A 27 10.73 5.16 -11.45
CA TYR A 27 9.37 4.77 -11.86
C TYR A 27 8.69 3.92 -10.79
N VAL A 28 9.45 3.07 -10.10
CA VAL A 28 8.95 2.23 -9.01
C VAL A 28 8.53 3.08 -7.83
N GLU A 29 9.39 3.97 -7.34
CA GLU A 29 9.08 4.88 -6.23
C GLU A 29 7.84 5.73 -6.51
N ALA A 30 7.72 6.28 -7.73
CA ALA A 30 6.55 7.06 -8.12
C ALA A 30 5.26 6.22 -8.15
N SER A 31 5.34 5.00 -8.67
CA SER A 31 4.20 4.07 -8.70
C SER A 31 3.75 3.67 -7.30
N GLU A 32 4.69 3.35 -6.41
CA GLU A 32 4.41 2.99 -5.01
C GLU A 32 3.75 4.15 -4.26
N LEU A 33 4.29 5.37 -4.37
CA LEU A 33 3.68 6.55 -3.75
C LEU A 33 2.23 6.76 -4.22
N CYS A 34 1.97 6.59 -5.52
CA CYS A 34 0.63 6.72 -6.08
C CYS A 34 -0.31 5.59 -5.63
N HIS A 35 0.20 4.36 -5.54
CA HIS A 35 -0.57 3.20 -5.11
C HIS A 35 -1.08 3.38 -3.67
N PHE A 36 -0.26 3.94 -2.80
CA PHE A 36 -0.57 4.18 -1.39
C PHE A 36 -1.17 5.58 -1.10
N GLY A 37 -1.71 6.28 -2.10
CA GLY A 37 -2.58 7.43 -1.89
C GLY A 37 -2.07 8.79 -2.40
N ALA A 38 -0.86 8.89 -2.92
CA ALA A 38 -0.40 10.12 -3.56
C ALA A 38 -1.14 10.33 -4.90
N LYS A 39 -2.09 11.26 -4.93
CA LYS A 39 -2.92 11.58 -6.11
C LYS A 39 -2.21 12.56 -7.05
N VAL A 40 -0.99 12.24 -7.48
CA VAL A 40 -0.18 13.12 -8.35
C VAL A 40 -0.30 12.70 -9.81
N VAL A 41 -0.19 11.40 -10.07
CA VAL A 41 -0.27 10.80 -11.40
C VAL A 41 -1.09 9.50 -11.30
N TYR A 42 -1.84 9.20 -12.34
CA TYR A 42 -2.51 7.90 -12.44
C TYR A 42 -1.47 6.80 -12.72
N PRO A 43 -1.29 5.80 -11.83
CA PRO A 43 -0.18 4.84 -11.90
C PRO A 43 -0.01 4.15 -13.25
N PRO A 44 -1.08 3.71 -13.96
CA PRO A 44 -0.95 3.09 -15.28
C PRO A 44 -0.29 3.99 -16.35
N THR A 45 -0.25 5.31 -16.15
CA THR A 45 0.43 6.25 -17.05
C THR A 45 1.95 6.10 -17.00
N ILE A 46 2.48 5.58 -15.89
CA ILE A 46 3.92 5.41 -15.68
C ILE A 46 4.47 4.23 -16.48
N TYR A 47 3.71 3.14 -16.62
CA TYR A 47 4.17 1.92 -17.27
C TYR A 47 4.67 2.07 -18.70
N PRO A 48 3.92 2.72 -19.64
CA PRO A 48 4.40 2.87 -21.02
C PRO A 48 5.64 3.76 -21.12
N ALA A 49 5.79 4.73 -20.24
CA ALA A 49 6.99 5.56 -20.19
C ALA A 49 8.19 4.78 -19.63
N CYS A 50 7.98 3.99 -18.55
CA CYS A 50 8.98 3.10 -17.99
C CYS A 50 9.49 2.10 -19.04
N ALA A 51 8.58 1.41 -19.76
CA ALA A 51 8.93 0.42 -20.79
C ALA A 51 9.80 0.98 -21.92
N LYS A 52 9.71 2.27 -22.17
CA LYS A 52 10.49 2.97 -23.22
C LYS A 52 11.58 3.88 -22.66
N ASN A 53 11.80 3.85 -21.35
CA ASN A 53 12.75 4.72 -20.63
C ASN A 53 12.56 6.21 -20.94
N ILE A 54 11.29 6.65 -21.02
CA ILE A 54 10.91 8.05 -21.29
C ILE A 54 10.74 8.77 -19.94
N PRO A 55 11.55 9.79 -19.62
CA PRO A 55 11.38 10.53 -18.36
C PRO A 55 10.04 11.29 -18.35
N ILE A 56 9.38 11.27 -17.20
CA ILE A 56 8.14 12.02 -16.97
C ILE A 56 8.47 13.19 -16.03
N ARG A 57 8.15 14.41 -16.42
CA ARG A 57 8.24 15.57 -15.56
C ARG A 57 6.84 16.01 -15.10
N ILE A 58 6.69 16.18 -13.79
CA ILE A 58 5.47 16.70 -13.18
C ILE A 58 5.69 18.15 -12.82
N LEU A 59 4.82 19.02 -13.30
CA LEU A 59 4.90 20.46 -13.11
C LEU A 59 3.56 21.04 -12.67
N ASN A 60 3.60 22.10 -11.88
CA ASN A 60 2.41 22.80 -11.42
C ASN A 60 1.97 23.87 -12.45
N THR A 61 0.76 23.77 -12.92
CA THR A 61 0.14 24.73 -13.86
C THR A 61 0.04 26.14 -13.24
N PHE A 62 -0.22 26.20 -11.94
CA PHE A 62 -0.39 27.48 -11.21
C PHE A 62 0.95 28.05 -10.71
N SER A 63 2.04 27.27 -10.78
CA SER A 63 3.38 27.68 -10.33
C SER A 63 4.44 27.19 -11.33
N PRO A 64 4.44 27.71 -12.58
CA PRO A 64 5.22 27.17 -13.70
C PRO A 64 6.74 27.30 -13.52
N ASN A 65 7.18 28.18 -12.62
CA ASN A 65 8.60 28.37 -12.30
C ASN A 65 9.15 27.32 -11.32
N ASN A 66 8.28 26.47 -10.77
CA ASN A 66 8.70 25.38 -9.89
C ASN A 66 9.37 24.26 -10.69
N THR A 67 10.45 23.69 -10.14
CA THR A 67 11.23 22.66 -10.84
C THR A 67 10.47 21.33 -10.97
N GLY A 68 9.46 21.10 -10.13
CA GLY A 68 8.66 19.90 -10.12
C GLY A 68 9.41 18.63 -9.72
N THR A 69 8.85 17.49 -10.13
CA THR A 69 9.47 16.17 -9.95
C THR A 69 9.78 15.56 -11.32
N ILE A 70 10.99 15.00 -11.48
CA ILE A 70 11.33 14.15 -12.62
C ILE A 70 11.26 12.67 -12.21
N ILE A 71 10.57 11.85 -13.00
CA ILE A 71 10.47 10.40 -12.84
C ILE A 71 11.29 9.77 -13.96
N GLN A 72 12.28 8.97 -13.61
CA GLN A 72 13.23 8.38 -14.56
C GLN A 72 13.85 7.10 -13.99
N ALA A 73 14.50 6.27 -14.83
CA ALA A 73 15.04 4.98 -14.42
C ALA A 73 16.10 5.09 -13.31
N LYS A 74 16.91 6.15 -13.31
CA LYS A 74 17.94 6.38 -12.27
C LYS A 74 17.75 7.78 -11.69
N PRO A 75 17.22 7.89 -10.46
CA PRO A 75 17.07 9.17 -9.76
C PRO A 75 18.43 9.85 -9.57
N GLU A 76 18.47 11.20 -9.67
CA GLU A 76 19.70 11.96 -9.50
C GLU A 76 20.22 11.92 -8.05
N ASP A 77 19.32 11.85 -7.08
CA ASP A 77 19.67 11.73 -5.65
C ASP A 77 19.36 10.33 -5.13
N SER A 78 20.33 9.44 -5.20
CA SER A 78 20.27 8.08 -4.65
C SER A 78 20.72 7.96 -3.19
N THR A 79 21.09 9.09 -2.54
CA THR A 79 21.66 9.06 -1.18
C THR A 79 20.59 8.88 -0.10
N ARG A 80 19.34 9.19 -0.39
CA ARG A 80 18.23 9.07 0.56
C ARG A 80 17.53 7.74 0.37
N TYR A 81 17.53 6.91 1.43
CA TYR A 81 16.87 5.62 1.44
C TYR A 81 15.34 5.74 1.52
N VAL A 82 14.83 6.74 2.24
CA VAL A 82 13.39 7.05 2.29
C VAL A 82 13.14 8.27 1.41
N ARG A 83 12.27 8.12 0.43
CA ARG A 83 11.85 9.18 -0.50
C ARG A 83 10.63 9.91 0.01
N GLY A 84 9.63 9.16 0.41
CA GLY A 84 8.38 9.74 0.86
C GLY A 84 7.56 8.80 1.72
N LEU A 85 6.55 9.41 2.32
CA LEU A 85 5.50 8.75 3.09
C LEU A 85 4.18 8.95 2.36
N SER A 86 3.41 7.90 2.27
CA SER A 86 2.04 7.96 1.77
C SER A 86 1.09 7.32 2.76
N SER A 87 -0.17 7.70 2.73
CA SER A 87 -1.17 7.12 3.63
C SER A 87 -2.53 6.99 2.96
N ILE A 88 -3.21 5.90 3.31
CA ILE A 88 -4.60 5.64 2.95
C ILE A 88 -5.39 5.69 4.25
N ARG A 89 -6.43 6.51 4.29
CA ARG A 89 -7.41 6.59 5.41
C ARG A 89 -8.60 5.68 5.12
N ASP A 90 -9.42 5.51 6.12
CA ASP A 90 -10.66 4.75 6.03
C ASP A 90 -10.39 3.32 5.51
N VAL A 91 -9.51 2.64 6.23
CA VAL A 91 -9.06 1.28 5.96
C VAL A 91 -9.74 0.32 6.93
N ALA A 92 -10.18 -0.81 6.40
CA ALA A 92 -10.60 -1.97 7.18
C ALA A 92 -9.66 -3.15 6.96
N LEU A 93 -9.39 -3.89 8.03
CA LEU A 93 -8.73 -5.19 7.97
C LEU A 93 -9.77 -6.29 8.18
N ILE A 94 -9.79 -7.25 7.27
CA ILE A 94 -10.61 -8.46 7.34
C ILE A 94 -9.67 -9.64 7.51
N THR A 95 -9.76 -10.33 8.62
CA THR A 95 -9.01 -11.56 8.85
C THR A 95 -9.91 -12.75 8.59
N VAL A 96 -9.47 -13.60 7.67
CA VAL A 96 -10.07 -14.91 7.37
C VAL A 96 -9.37 -15.94 8.25
N PRO A 97 -9.98 -16.36 9.37
CA PRO A 97 -9.37 -17.31 10.30
C PRO A 97 -9.70 -18.74 9.88
N GLY A 98 -8.73 -19.62 9.94
CA GLY A 98 -8.93 -21.04 9.62
C GLY A 98 -8.37 -21.93 10.71
N LEU A 99 -9.24 -22.69 11.40
CA LEU A 99 -8.85 -23.72 12.38
C LEU A 99 -8.18 -24.94 11.72
N SER A 100 -8.60 -25.30 10.50
CA SER A 100 -8.18 -26.51 9.80
C SER A 100 -7.62 -26.20 8.41
N MET A 101 -7.18 -24.96 8.18
CA MET A 101 -6.68 -24.52 6.86
C MET A 101 -5.17 -24.75 6.67
N VAL A 102 -4.45 -25.17 7.72
CA VAL A 102 -3.04 -25.50 7.62
C VAL A 102 -2.84 -26.63 6.63
N GLY A 103 -2.08 -26.35 5.57
CA GLY A 103 -1.82 -27.33 4.51
C GLY A 103 -2.98 -27.56 3.53
N VAL A 104 -4.10 -26.83 3.62
CA VAL A 104 -5.19 -26.90 2.64
C VAL A 104 -4.83 -26.05 1.42
N ILE A 105 -4.63 -26.73 0.30
CA ILE A 105 -4.28 -26.07 -0.96
C ILE A 105 -5.47 -25.28 -1.49
N GLY A 106 -5.24 -24.05 -1.96
CA GLY A 106 -6.21 -23.26 -2.71
C GLY A 106 -7.08 -22.31 -1.90
N VAL A 107 -6.92 -22.19 -0.58
CA VAL A 107 -7.71 -21.26 0.24
C VAL A 107 -7.53 -19.83 -0.21
N ASN A 108 -6.30 -19.38 -0.41
CA ASN A 108 -6.01 -18.02 -0.89
C ASN A 108 -6.60 -17.78 -2.29
N GLN A 109 -6.57 -18.78 -3.17
CA GLN A 109 -7.23 -18.67 -4.48
C GLN A 109 -8.72 -18.38 -4.32
N ARG A 110 -9.43 -19.12 -3.47
CA ARG A 110 -10.86 -18.92 -3.20
C ARG A 110 -11.13 -17.51 -2.66
N ILE A 111 -10.33 -17.06 -1.68
CA ILE A 111 -10.43 -15.71 -1.11
C ILE A 111 -10.33 -14.65 -2.21
N PHE A 112 -9.24 -14.68 -2.98
CA PHE A 112 -8.99 -13.64 -3.98
C PHE A 112 -9.95 -13.73 -5.17
N SER A 113 -10.34 -14.93 -5.61
CA SER A 113 -11.33 -15.08 -6.68
C SER A 113 -12.69 -14.54 -6.28
N ALA A 114 -13.18 -14.87 -5.09
CA ALA A 114 -14.45 -14.38 -4.60
C ALA A 114 -14.48 -12.84 -4.47
N LEU A 115 -13.41 -12.24 -3.93
CA LEU A 115 -13.29 -10.78 -3.82
C LEU A 115 -13.19 -10.10 -5.18
N ALA A 116 -12.43 -10.66 -6.12
CA ALA A 116 -12.28 -10.13 -7.47
C ALA A 116 -13.60 -10.16 -8.24
N GLU A 117 -14.35 -11.26 -8.18
CA GLU A 117 -15.70 -11.39 -8.78
C GLU A 117 -16.66 -10.36 -8.16
N GLY A 118 -16.51 -10.07 -6.86
CA GLY A 118 -17.24 -9.03 -6.17
C GLY A 118 -16.79 -7.60 -6.48
N GLY A 119 -15.71 -7.41 -7.25
CA GLY A 119 -15.15 -6.09 -7.55
C GLY A 119 -14.48 -5.42 -6.35
N ILE A 120 -14.01 -6.19 -5.37
CA ILE A 120 -13.31 -5.70 -4.18
C ILE A 120 -11.80 -5.65 -4.44
N SER A 121 -11.20 -4.49 -4.25
CA SER A 121 -9.76 -4.30 -4.36
C SER A 121 -9.10 -4.53 -3.00
N VAL A 122 -8.11 -5.43 -2.97
CA VAL A 122 -7.27 -5.71 -1.80
C VAL A 122 -5.92 -5.04 -2.02
N PHE A 123 -5.51 -4.16 -1.11
CA PHE A 123 -4.23 -3.45 -1.23
C PHE A 123 -3.16 -3.92 -0.21
N LEU A 124 -3.56 -4.68 0.80
CA LEU A 124 -2.66 -5.28 1.80
C LEU A 124 -3.02 -6.74 2.01
N VAL A 125 -2.02 -7.59 2.03
CA VAL A 125 -2.16 -9.01 2.40
C VAL A 125 -1.10 -9.33 3.43
N SER A 126 -1.52 -9.85 4.56
CA SER A 126 -0.63 -10.36 5.61
C SER A 126 -1.08 -11.75 6.01
N GLN A 127 -0.17 -12.70 5.97
CA GLN A 127 -0.44 -14.09 6.34
C GLN A 127 0.47 -14.50 7.48
N THR A 128 -0.08 -15.18 8.48
CA THR A 128 0.73 -15.74 9.57
C THR A 128 1.56 -16.91 9.07
N SER A 129 2.74 -17.12 9.66
CA SER A 129 3.64 -18.23 9.30
C SER A 129 3.02 -19.61 9.50
N SER A 130 2.00 -19.71 10.36
CA SER A 130 1.24 -20.95 10.63
C SER A 130 0.14 -21.22 9.61
N GLU A 131 -0.02 -20.38 8.57
CA GLU A 131 -1.11 -20.45 7.59
C GLU A 131 -2.53 -20.45 8.20
N ASN A 132 -2.64 -20.16 9.50
CA ASN A 132 -3.91 -20.21 10.23
C ASN A 132 -4.84 -19.02 9.95
N SER A 133 -4.33 -17.96 9.33
CA SER A 133 -5.15 -16.80 8.99
C SER A 133 -4.54 -15.97 7.88
N THR A 134 -5.39 -15.40 7.05
CA THR A 134 -5.03 -14.39 6.05
C THR A 134 -5.75 -13.11 6.37
N THR A 135 -4.99 -12.03 6.58
CA THR A 135 -5.52 -10.70 6.85
C THR A 135 -5.41 -9.85 5.58
N LEU A 136 -6.52 -9.23 5.22
CA LEU A 136 -6.69 -8.45 4.00
C LEU A 136 -7.01 -7.00 4.34
N GLY A 137 -6.32 -6.06 3.69
CA GLY A 137 -6.63 -4.64 3.78
C GLY A 137 -7.50 -4.21 2.61
N VAL A 138 -8.66 -3.64 2.92
CA VAL A 138 -9.61 -3.09 1.96
C VAL A 138 -10.01 -1.67 2.33
N GLN A 139 -10.61 -0.92 1.41
CA GLN A 139 -11.25 0.35 1.76
C GLN A 139 -12.44 0.08 2.68
N GLU A 140 -12.63 0.90 3.71
CA GLU A 140 -13.69 0.71 4.71
C GLU A 140 -15.09 0.64 4.09
N LYS A 141 -15.34 1.43 3.04
CA LYS A 141 -16.60 1.40 2.28
C LYS A 141 -16.93 0.05 1.64
N ASP A 142 -15.92 -0.76 1.36
CA ASP A 142 -16.05 -2.07 0.71
C ASP A 142 -16.09 -3.21 1.74
N CYS A 143 -15.88 -2.91 3.02
CA CYS A 143 -15.69 -3.89 4.09
C CYS A 143 -16.91 -4.82 4.27
N GLU A 144 -18.11 -4.26 4.41
CA GLU A 144 -19.34 -5.05 4.61
C GLU A 144 -19.56 -6.02 3.46
N LYS A 145 -19.45 -5.53 2.22
CA LYS A 145 -19.60 -6.32 1.01
C LYS A 145 -18.54 -7.45 0.94
N ALA A 146 -17.31 -7.14 1.30
CA ALA A 146 -16.22 -8.12 1.32
C ALA A 146 -16.49 -9.23 2.34
N VAL A 147 -16.95 -8.89 3.54
CA VAL A 147 -17.32 -9.86 4.59
C VAL A 147 -18.48 -10.75 4.14
N GLU A 148 -19.51 -10.18 3.51
CA GLU A 148 -20.62 -10.97 2.95
C GLU A 148 -20.13 -11.99 1.92
N ILE A 149 -19.30 -11.56 0.98
CA ILE A 149 -18.74 -12.39 -0.08
C ILE A 149 -17.94 -13.55 0.53
N LEU A 150 -17.03 -13.26 1.43
CA LEU A 150 -16.19 -14.26 2.08
C LEU A 150 -17.01 -15.21 2.96
N THR A 151 -18.00 -14.71 3.68
CA THR A 151 -18.89 -15.54 4.49
C THR A 151 -19.69 -16.52 3.62
N ARG A 152 -20.14 -16.07 2.46
CA ARG A 152 -20.84 -16.94 1.48
C ARG A 152 -19.89 -17.98 0.88
N GLU A 153 -18.69 -17.58 0.50
CA GLU A 153 -17.68 -18.48 -0.07
C GLU A 153 -17.29 -19.60 0.88
N PHE A 154 -17.19 -19.30 2.18
CA PHE A 154 -16.78 -20.25 3.22
C PHE A 154 -17.95 -20.71 4.12
N GLU A 155 -19.19 -20.61 3.63
CA GLU A 155 -20.38 -20.93 4.42
C GLU A 155 -20.37 -22.38 4.96
N LYS A 156 -19.89 -23.32 4.16
CA LYS A 156 -19.83 -24.75 4.55
C LYS A 156 -18.83 -24.95 5.70
N GLU A 157 -17.65 -24.39 5.57
CA GLU A 157 -16.57 -24.49 6.54
C GLU A 157 -16.95 -23.82 7.87
N ILE A 158 -17.65 -22.69 7.80
CA ILE A 158 -18.17 -22.00 9.00
C ILE A 158 -19.26 -22.82 9.67
N LYS A 159 -20.21 -23.39 8.90
CA LYS A 159 -21.30 -24.20 9.45
C LYS A 159 -20.83 -25.48 10.13
N VAL A 160 -19.81 -26.13 9.62
CA VAL A 160 -19.24 -27.35 10.23
C VAL A 160 -18.19 -27.06 11.31
N GLY A 161 -17.90 -25.76 11.59
CA GLY A 161 -16.97 -25.35 12.62
C GLY A 161 -15.48 -25.53 12.28
N SER A 162 -15.14 -25.78 11.01
CA SER A 162 -13.76 -25.88 10.55
C SER A 162 -13.12 -24.51 10.25
N MET A 163 -13.93 -23.46 10.20
CA MET A 163 -13.52 -22.05 10.07
C MET A 163 -14.32 -21.18 11.02
N TYR A 164 -13.66 -20.21 11.66
CA TYR A 164 -14.35 -19.16 12.42
C TYR A 164 -14.95 -18.10 11.49
N PRO A 165 -15.96 -17.34 11.95
CA PRO A 165 -16.42 -16.15 11.26
C PRO A 165 -15.29 -15.14 11.02
N MET A 166 -15.43 -14.33 9.96
CA MET A 166 -14.46 -13.29 9.62
C MET A 166 -14.31 -12.29 10.79
N LEU A 167 -13.06 -11.93 11.09
CA LEU A 167 -12.77 -10.88 12.08
C LEU A 167 -12.55 -9.56 11.33
N VAL A 168 -13.15 -8.50 11.83
CA VAL A 168 -13.12 -7.17 11.18
C VAL A 168 -12.58 -6.12 12.14
N GLN A 169 -11.68 -5.28 11.64
CA GLN A 169 -11.21 -4.09 12.33
C GLN A 169 -11.34 -2.90 11.36
N GLN A 170 -12.05 -1.87 11.78
CA GLN A 170 -12.33 -0.64 11.01
C GLN A 170 -11.70 0.59 11.68
N GLY A 171 -11.82 1.75 11.04
CA GLY A 171 -11.27 2.99 11.55
C GLY A 171 -9.74 3.04 11.53
N LEU A 172 -9.13 2.35 10.59
CA LEU A 172 -7.68 2.24 10.48
C LEU A 172 -7.12 3.16 9.39
N ALA A 173 -5.80 3.37 9.44
CA ALA A 173 -5.05 3.99 8.37
C ALA A 173 -3.86 3.11 8.00
N ALA A 174 -3.61 2.97 6.70
CA ALA A 174 -2.39 2.37 6.19
C ALA A 174 -1.36 3.48 5.93
N VAL A 175 -0.15 3.31 6.44
CA VAL A 175 0.99 4.21 6.21
C VAL A 175 2.08 3.44 5.49
N SER A 176 2.50 3.95 4.34
CA SER A 176 3.59 3.38 3.56
C SER A 176 4.80 4.30 3.59
N ILE A 177 5.96 3.70 3.75
CA ILE A 177 7.26 4.34 3.56
C ILE A 177 7.80 3.86 2.21
N VAL A 178 8.15 4.77 1.34
CA VAL A 178 8.63 4.46 -0.01
C VAL A 178 10.08 4.89 -0.19
N GLY A 179 10.86 3.99 -0.79
CA GLY A 179 12.24 4.23 -1.19
C GLY A 179 12.90 2.92 -1.62
N GLU A 180 13.43 2.90 -2.82
CA GLU A 180 13.91 1.70 -3.52
C GLU A 180 15.04 0.96 -2.79
N ASN A 181 15.92 1.69 -2.12
CA ASN A 181 17.09 1.10 -1.43
C ASN A 181 16.88 0.80 0.06
N MET A 182 15.64 0.87 0.55
CA MET A 182 15.36 0.72 1.99
C MET A 182 15.69 -0.68 2.53
N HIS A 183 15.49 -1.72 1.74
CA HIS A 183 15.69 -3.11 2.19
C HIS A 183 17.17 -3.41 2.51
N ASN A 184 18.11 -2.73 1.85
CA ASN A 184 19.54 -2.85 2.11
C ASN A 184 20.01 -2.00 3.29
N MET A 185 19.14 -1.18 3.90
CA MET A 185 19.51 -0.28 4.98
C MET A 185 19.09 -0.80 6.36
N PRO A 186 20.04 -1.27 7.17
CA PRO A 186 19.73 -1.71 8.52
C PRO A 186 19.09 -0.60 9.37
N GLY A 187 18.07 -0.96 10.16
CA GLY A 187 17.50 -0.09 11.17
C GLY A 187 16.31 0.78 10.73
N ILE A 188 15.93 0.82 9.45
CA ILE A 188 14.74 1.61 8.98
C ILE A 188 13.47 1.11 9.66
N ALA A 189 13.21 -0.19 9.63
CA ALA A 189 12.05 -0.79 10.30
C ALA A 189 12.08 -0.52 11.83
N GLY A 190 13.25 -0.66 12.46
CA GLY A 190 13.42 -0.34 13.88
C GLY A 190 13.11 1.12 14.20
N LYS A 191 13.52 2.06 13.36
CA LYS A 191 13.22 3.49 13.50
C LYS A 191 11.71 3.76 13.34
N LEU A 192 11.07 3.14 12.35
CA LEU A 192 9.63 3.27 12.11
C LEU A 192 8.84 2.76 13.31
N PHE A 193 8.99 1.49 13.65
CA PHE A 193 8.21 0.86 14.72
C PHE A 193 8.53 1.46 16.09
N GLY A 194 9.80 1.79 16.34
CA GLY A 194 10.19 2.50 17.55
C GLY A 194 9.57 3.90 17.66
N THR A 195 9.39 4.60 16.54
CA THR A 195 8.71 5.91 16.55
C THR A 195 7.22 5.76 16.82
N LEU A 196 6.55 4.81 16.19
CA LEU A 196 5.15 4.52 16.45
C LEU A 196 4.92 4.12 17.90
N GLY A 197 5.73 3.19 18.44
CA GLY A 197 5.62 2.73 19.83
C GLY A 197 5.84 3.84 20.86
N ARG A 198 6.84 4.71 20.67
CA ARG A 198 7.07 5.87 21.58
C ARG A 198 5.89 6.86 21.58
N ASN A 199 5.10 6.89 20.53
CA ASN A 199 3.90 7.74 20.43
C ASN A 199 2.61 6.99 20.77
N GLY A 200 2.69 5.80 21.35
CA GLY A 200 1.53 5.01 21.76
C GLY A 200 0.70 4.44 20.60
N ILE A 201 1.27 4.38 19.41
CA ILE A 201 0.59 3.87 18.21
C ILE A 201 0.88 2.37 18.07
N SER A 202 -0.17 1.56 18.14
CA SER A 202 -0.11 0.12 17.92
C SER A 202 -0.13 -0.20 16.42
N VAL A 203 0.77 -1.07 15.98
CA VAL A 203 0.78 -1.62 14.62
C VAL A 203 -0.01 -2.92 14.62
N ILE A 204 -1.06 -2.98 13.83
CA ILE A 204 -1.98 -4.14 13.78
C ILE A 204 -1.50 -5.15 12.74
N ALA A 205 -1.06 -4.67 11.58
CA ALA A 205 -0.51 -5.49 10.52
C ALA A 205 0.57 -4.72 9.79
N PHE A 206 1.52 -5.43 9.20
CA PHE A 206 2.51 -4.83 8.30
C PHE A 206 2.85 -5.80 7.17
N ALA A 207 3.26 -5.24 6.05
CA ALA A 207 3.84 -5.97 4.95
C ALA A 207 5.04 -5.19 4.42
N GLN A 208 6.07 -5.88 4.00
CA GLN A 208 7.24 -5.31 3.37
C GLN A 208 7.37 -5.89 1.97
N GLY A 209 7.40 -5.03 0.97
CA GLY A 209 7.70 -5.45 -0.40
C GLY A 209 9.15 -5.90 -0.51
N ALA A 210 9.36 -7.03 -1.19
CA ALA A 210 10.68 -7.57 -1.49
C ALA A 210 11.17 -7.11 -2.87
N THR A 211 10.39 -6.30 -3.56
CA THR A 211 10.65 -5.96 -4.96
C THR A 211 11.67 -4.84 -5.09
N GLU A 212 12.80 -5.27 -5.60
CA GLU A 212 13.60 -4.48 -6.52
C GLU A 212 13.21 -4.90 -7.93
N THR A 213 12.59 -4.10 -8.64
CA THR A 213 12.54 -4.25 -10.11
C THR A 213 12.75 -2.91 -10.75
#